data_986581fce9bc96e68ce7d4e6df946707
#
_entry.id   986581fce9bc96e68ce7d4e6df946707
#
_cell.length_a   1.000
_cell.length_b   1.000
_cell.length_c   1.000
_cell.angle_alpha   90.00
_cell.angle_beta   90.00
_cell.angle_gamma   90.00
#
_symmetry.space_group_name_H-M   'P 1'
#
loop_
_entity.id
_entity.type
_entity.pdbx_description
1 polymer ?
#
loop_
_entity_poly.entity_id
_entity_poly.type
_entity_poly.pdbx_seq_one_letter_code
_entity_poly.pdbx_strand_id
1 'polypeptide(L)'
;WMKTYEPPANNINVFPGGFDQESRVFVEYYKQTAQWVAYSMNTGERLWTTKSQTDFNALEYYGSIRSSAAVAQLAYGKLYASGFGGVCFCYDLSNGNLLWTYGNGGAGNSTNAGFSAGGQVYYPMFIDVIANGVVYLETSEHTVQTPIYRGALKRAINATDGTEIWTLSSYSSGGGGFF
;
A
#
# COMPACT_ATOMS: atom_id res chain seq x y z
N TRP A 1 18.52 7.00 22.11
CA TRP A 1 19.01 8.12 21.28
C TRP A 1 17.90 9.11 20.95
N MET A 2 18.26 10.31 20.64
CA MET A 2 17.37 11.34 20.12
C MET A 2 18.06 11.97 18.91
N LYS A 3 17.33 12.10 17.80
CA LYS A 3 17.84 12.67 16.56
C LYS A 3 16.77 13.60 15.98
N THR A 4 17.19 14.77 15.57
CA THR A 4 16.34 15.70 14.83
C THR A 4 16.61 15.51 13.35
N TYR A 5 15.56 15.39 12.56
CA TYR A 5 15.63 15.31 11.10
C TYR A 5 15.21 16.67 10.54
N GLU A 6 15.98 17.13 9.56
CA GLU A 6 15.53 18.26 8.77
C GLU A 6 14.30 17.83 7.94
N PRO A 7 13.25 18.66 7.88
CA PRO A 7 12.12 18.36 7.03
C PRO A 7 12.57 18.21 5.58
N PRO A 8 11.94 17.29 4.84
CA PRO A 8 12.24 17.15 3.41
C PRO A 8 12.03 18.46 2.66
N ALA A 9 12.89 18.72 1.68
CA ALA A 9 12.74 19.89 0.81
C ALA A 9 11.37 19.87 0.08
N ASN A 10 10.94 21.03 -0.40
CA ASN A 10 9.74 21.19 -1.25
C ASN A 10 8.41 20.85 -0.55
N ASN A 11 8.30 21.08 0.76
CA ASN A 11 7.06 20.86 1.54
C ASN A 11 6.45 19.45 1.37
N ILE A 12 7.30 18.44 1.35
CA ILE A 12 6.85 17.04 1.30
C ILE A 12 6.17 16.67 2.61
N ASN A 13 4.97 16.15 2.52
CA ASN A 13 4.27 15.58 3.67
C ASN A 13 4.85 14.22 4.02
N VAL A 14 5.24 14.05 5.27
CA VAL A 14 5.79 12.81 5.80
C VAL A 14 4.76 12.16 6.72
N PHE A 15 4.52 10.88 6.49
CA PHE A 15 3.60 10.08 7.30
C PHE A 15 4.34 8.89 7.91
N PRO A 16 4.05 8.53 9.18
CA PRO A 16 4.58 7.31 9.73
C PRO A 16 4.07 6.10 8.97
N GLY A 17 4.96 5.19 8.57
CA GLY A 17 4.62 3.98 7.83
C GLY A 17 4.59 2.72 8.71
N GLY A 18 5.17 2.79 9.89
CA GLY A 18 5.25 1.66 10.80
C GLY A 18 6.68 1.29 11.18
N PHE A 19 6.80 0.25 11.97
CA PHE A 19 8.11 -0.27 12.40
C PHE A 19 8.10 -1.79 12.47
N ASP A 20 9.26 -2.38 12.28
CA ASP A 20 9.52 -3.80 12.49
C ASP A 20 10.56 -3.97 13.59
N GLN A 21 10.13 -4.60 14.68
CA GLN A 21 10.98 -4.76 15.87
C GLN A 21 12.08 -5.79 15.65
N GLU A 22 11.86 -6.78 14.82
CA GLU A 22 12.83 -7.84 14.55
C GLU A 22 14.03 -7.30 13.75
N SER A 23 13.78 -6.60 12.67
CA SER A 23 14.80 -5.96 11.85
C SER A 23 15.32 -4.64 12.41
N ARG A 24 14.67 -4.10 13.45
CA ARG A 24 14.98 -2.79 14.04
C ARG A 24 14.90 -1.64 13.04
N VAL A 25 13.88 -1.65 12.20
CA VAL A 25 13.63 -0.66 11.16
C VAL A 25 12.30 0.03 11.40
N PHE A 26 12.25 1.34 11.24
CA PHE A 26 11.01 2.07 11.05
C PHE A 26 10.99 2.73 9.69
N VAL A 27 9.80 2.97 9.15
CA VAL A 27 9.62 3.55 7.83
C VAL A 27 8.71 4.77 7.88
N GLU A 28 8.97 5.70 7.00
CA GLU A 28 8.16 6.87 6.73
C GLU A 28 7.75 6.90 5.27
N TYR A 29 6.59 7.46 5.00
CA TYR A 29 6.09 7.67 3.67
C TYR A 29 6.15 9.15 3.28
N TYR A 30 6.83 9.44 2.17
CA TYR A 30 6.95 10.76 1.57
C TYR A 30 5.92 10.89 0.45
N LYS A 31 4.82 11.59 0.75
CA LYS A 31 3.61 11.55 -0.08
C LYS A 31 3.82 12.04 -1.52
N GLN A 32 4.41 13.23 -1.68
CA GLN A 32 4.52 13.87 -2.99
C GLN A 32 5.48 13.17 -3.94
N THR A 33 6.41 12.41 -3.41
CA THR A 33 7.35 11.60 -4.20
C THR A 33 6.97 10.14 -4.26
N ALA A 34 5.91 9.75 -3.52
CA ALA A 34 5.49 8.36 -3.38
C ALA A 34 6.66 7.43 -3.03
N GLN A 35 7.42 7.80 -2.00
CA GLN A 35 8.61 7.09 -1.58
C GLN A 35 8.49 6.61 -0.14
N TRP A 36 9.01 5.42 0.11
CA TRP A 36 9.29 4.93 1.45
C TRP A 36 10.72 5.23 1.82
N VAL A 37 10.92 5.68 3.05
CA VAL A 37 12.23 5.97 3.62
C VAL A 37 12.36 5.18 4.91
N ALA A 38 13.43 4.40 5.04
CA ALA A 38 13.67 3.59 6.21
C ALA A 38 14.81 4.14 7.07
N TYR A 39 14.67 3.92 8.35
CA TYR A 39 15.62 4.35 9.37
C TYR A 39 15.92 3.23 10.36
N SER A 40 17.12 3.22 10.87
CA SER A 40 17.53 2.32 11.95
C SER A 40 16.90 2.73 13.27
N MET A 41 16.20 1.84 13.94
CA MET A 41 15.72 2.06 15.30
C MET A 41 16.86 2.12 16.32
N ASN A 42 18.03 1.59 15.99
CA ASN A 42 19.17 1.60 16.89
C ASN A 42 19.93 2.94 16.87
N THR A 43 20.06 3.57 15.72
CA THR A 43 20.90 4.76 15.52
C THR A 43 20.12 5.99 15.02
N GLY A 44 18.91 5.81 14.52
CA GLY A 44 18.15 6.85 13.84
C GLY A 44 18.71 7.21 12.46
N GLU A 45 19.67 6.49 11.92
CA GLU A 45 20.22 6.78 10.60
C GLU A 45 19.32 6.28 9.49
N ARG A 46 19.26 7.04 8.41
CA ARG A 46 18.56 6.64 7.20
C ARG A 46 19.29 5.47 6.55
N LEU A 47 18.56 4.37 6.32
CA LEU A 47 19.08 3.15 5.73
C LEU A 47 18.95 3.16 4.21
N TRP A 48 17.74 3.46 3.73
CA TRP A 48 17.43 3.47 2.30
C TRP A 48 16.22 4.34 2.00
N THR A 49 16.02 4.59 0.69
CA THR A 49 14.85 5.27 0.13
C THR A 49 14.45 4.52 -1.13
N THR A 50 13.17 4.21 -1.30
CA THR A 50 12.68 3.58 -2.53
C THR A 50 12.77 4.55 -3.72
N LYS A 51 12.69 4.00 -4.93
CA LYS A 51 12.46 4.83 -6.11
C LYS A 51 11.11 5.55 -5.99
N SER A 52 11.04 6.76 -6.51
CA SER A 52 9.78 7.47 -6.61
C SER A 52 8.82 6.73 -7.55
N GLN A 53 7.56 6.66 -7.17
CA GLN A 53 6.50 6.02 -7.96
C GLN A 53 5.63 7.09 -8.65
N THR A 54 6.26 8.07 -9.24
CA THR A 54 5.57 9.21 -9.88
C THR A 54 5.01 8.89 -11.26
N ASP A 55 5.29 7.73 -11.81
CA ASP A 55 4.84 7.30 -13.15
C ASP A 55 3.34 6.98 -13.21
N PHE A 56 2.71 6.79 -12.07
CA PHE A 56 1.27 6.73 -11.92
C PHE A 56 0.78 8.00 -11.25
N ASN A 57 -0.51 8.18 -11.17
CA ASN A 57 -1.11 9.17 -10.29
C ASN A 57 -0.62 8.94 -8.85
N ALA A 58 0.58 9.37 -8.58
CA ALA A 58 1.32 9.06 -7.35
C ALA A 58 0.56 9.48 -6.09
N LEU A 59 -0.32 10.47 -6.24
CA LEU A 59 -1.20 10.92 -5.16
C LEU A 59 -2.31 9.91 -4.82
N GLU A 60 -2.66 9.06 -5.78
CA GLU A 60 -3.66 8.01 -5.63
C GLU A 60 -3.03 6.67 -5.31
N TYR A 61 -1.72 6.59 -5.42
CA TYR A 61 -0.98 5.36 -5.39
C TYR A 61 -0.99 4.69 -4.02
N TYR A 62 -0.69 5.46 -3.01
CA TYR A 62 -0.79 5.03 -1.62
C TYR A 62 -1.91 5.84 -1.00
N GLY A 63 -3.05 5.35 -1.18
CA GLY A 63 -4.29 5.78 -0.73
C GLY A 63 -4.47 6.80 0.28
N SER A 64 -5.50 6.60 0.72
CA SER A 64 -6.22 7.22 1.76
C SER A 64 -5.32 7.60 2.90
N ILE A 65 -5.02 8.82 2.93
CA ILE A 65 -4.65 9.49 4.15
C ILE A 65 -5.93 9.75 4.94
N ARG A 66 -6.68 8.70 5.16
CA ARG A 66 -7.88 8.82 5.96
C ARG A 66 -7.60 8.90 7.43
N SER A 67 -6.50 8.42 7.79
CA SER A 67 -5.97 8.54 9.12
C SER A 67 -4.46 8.55 8.98
N SER A 68 -3.79 9.04 9.94
CA SER A 68 -2.38 8.80 10.17
C SER A 68 -2.03 7.30 10.30
N ALA A 69 -2.98 6.41 9.99
CA ALA A 69 -2.76 4.99 10.02
C ALA A 69 -1.98 4.54 8.79
N ALA A 70 -1.02 3.73 9.03
CA ALA A 70 -0.10 3.19 8.06
C ALA A 70 -0.83 2.62 6.83
N VAL A 71 -0.52 3.16 5.69
CA VAL A 71 -0.86 2.57 4.39
C VAL A 71 0.07 1.40 4.06
N ALA A 72 0.97 1.06 4.96
CA ALA A 72 1.87 -0.06 4.84
C ALA A 72 1.79 -0.99 6.05
N GLN A 73 2.07 -2.25 5.81
CA GLN A 73 2.28 -3.25 6.85
C GLN A 73 3.67 -3.86 6.70
N LEU A 74 4.33 -4.08 7.82
CA LEU A 74 5.65 -4.69 7.86
C LEU A 74 5.53 -6.09 8.43
N ALA A 75 5.98 -7.08 7.67
CA ALA A 75 6.01 -8.48 8.08
C ALA A 75 7.05 -9.26 7.28
N TYR A 76 7.62 -10.29 7.86
CA TYR A 76 8.54 -11.22 7.19
C TYR A 76 9.74 -10.53 6.52
N GLY A 77 10.28 -9.47 7.13
CA GLY A 77 11.37 -8.68 6.57
C GLY A 77 11.00 -7.90 5.30
N LYS A 78 9.71 -7.62 5.10
CA LYS A 78 9.19 -6.91 3.94
C LYS A 78 8.27 -5.77 4.35
N LEU A 79 8.16 -4.80 3.47
CA LEU A 79 7.18 -3.73 3.53
C LEU A 79 6.15 -3.94 2.41
N TYR A 80 4.89 -4.01 2.81
CA TYR A 80 3.75 -4.13 1.89
C TYR A 80 2.96 -2.83 1.91
N ALA A 81 2.67 -2.29 0.74
CA ALA A 81 1.92 -1.05 0.60
C ALA A 81 0.87 -1.17 -0.49
N SER A 82 -0.30 -0.63 -0.25
CA SER A 82 -1.40 -0.60 -1.21
C SER A 82 -2.25 0.67 -1.04
N GLY A 83 -3.19 0.90 -1.93
CA GLY A 83 -4.04 2.07 -1.82
C GLY A 83 -4.92 2.33 -3.04
N PHE A 84 -5.22 3.60 -3.29
CA PHE A 84 -6.14 4.01 -4.34
C PHE A 84 -5.69 3.68 -5.76
N GLY A 85 -4.40 3.53 -6.00
CA GLY A 85 -3.88 3.10 -7.29
C GLY A 85 -4.22 1.66 -7.65
N GLY A 86 -4.77 0.88 -6.72
CA GLY A 86 -5.22 -0.49 -6.98
C GLY A 86 -4.08 -1.49 -7.23
N VAL A 87 -2.91 -1.20 -6.69
CA VAL A 87 -1.73 -2.07 -6.76
C VAL A 87 -1.20 -2.30 -5.36
N CYS A 88 -0.85 -3.53 -5.04
CA CYS A 88 -0.08 -3.88 -3.86
C CYS A 88 1.39 -4.02 -4.23
N PHE A 89 2.24 -3.37 -3.47
CA PHE A 89 3.70 -3.37 -3.61
C PHE A 89 4.32 -4.12 -2.47
N CYS A 90 5.37 -4.86 -2.75
CA CYS A 90 6.21 -5.49 -1.74
C CYS A 90 7.66 -5.08 -1.93
N TYR A 91 8.25 -4.53 -0.89
CA TYR A 91 9.65 -4.11 -0.86
C TYR A 91 10.42 -4.93 0.16
N ASP A 92 11.68 -5.18 -0.14
CA ASP A 92 12.64 -5.74 0.81
C ASP A 92 12.94 -4.70 1.91
N LEU A 93 12.66 -5.04 3.16
CA LEU A 93 12.85 -4.12 4.27
C LEU A 93 14.33 -3.84 4.58
N SER A 94 15.23 -4.69 4.13
CA SER A 94 16.67 -4.51 4.35
C SER A 94 17.32 -3.46 3.45
N ASN A 95 16.76 -3.23 2.25
CA ASN A 95 17.40 -2.39 1.23
C ASN A 95 16.46 -1.51 0.41
N GLY A 96 15.12 -1.66 0.58
CA GLY A 96 14.11 -0.88 -0.14
C GLY A 96 13.87 -1.29 -1.60
N ASN A 97 14.42 -2.41 -2.04
CA ASN A 97 14.20 -2.89 -3.40
C ASN A 97 12.77 -3.43 -3.56
N LEU A 98 12.13 -3.08 -4.68
CA LEU A 98 10.85 -3.67 -5.05
C LEU A 98 11.03 -5.14 -5.39
N LEU A 99 10.34 -6.02 -4.69
CA LEU A 99 10.38 -7.47 -4.90
C LEU A 99 9.32 -7.92 -5.89
N TRP A 100 8.08 -7.47 -5.69
CA TRP A 100 6.96 -7.79 -6.56
C TRP A 100 5.83 -6.75 -6.44
N THR A 101 4.92 -6.79 -7.41
CA THR A 101 3.65 -6.07 -7.39
C THR A 101 2.50 -7.03 -7.69
N TYR A 102 1.33 -6.76 -7.10
CA TYR A 102 0.09 -7.44 -7.41
C TYR A 102 -0.97 -6.42 -7.80
N GLY A 103 -1.72 -6.75 -8.86
CA GLY A 103 -2.60 -5.78 -9.51
C GLY A 103 -1.85 -4.95 -10.54
N ASN A 104 -2.53 -4.48 -11.54
CA ASN A 104 -1.94 -3.72 -12.65
C ASN A 104 -2.56 -2.33 -12.81
N GLY A 105 -3.10 -1.79 -11.73
CA GLY A 105 -3.70 -0.47 -11.73
C GLY A 105 -4.95 -0.35 -12.59
N GLY A 106 -5.67 -1.44 -12.81
CA GLY A 106 -6.90 -1.44 -13.60
C GLY A 106 -6.72 -1.59 -15.11
N ALA A 107 -5.50 -1.77 -15.61
CA ALA A 107 -5.25 -1.95 -17.05
C ALA A 107 -5.62 -3.35 -17.53
N GLY A 108 -6.30 -3.46 -18.68
CA GLY A 108 -6.63 -4.74 -19.30
C GLY A 108 -7.47 -5.65 -18.40
N ASN A 109 -6.99 -6.87 -18.16
CA ASN A 109 -7.61 -7.86 -17.29
C ASN A 109 -7.22 -7.65 -15.82
N SER A 110 -7.30 -6.43 -15.37
CA SER A 110 -6.91 -6.07 -14.02
C SER A 110 -7.68 -6.83 -12.96
N THR A 111 -6.98 -7.20 -11.90
CA THR A 111 -7.57 -7.77 -10.69
C THR A 111 -8.50 -6.80 -9.97
N ASN A 112 -8.38 -5.52 -10.25
CA ASN A 112 -9.13 -4.44 -9.64
C ASN A 112 -9.76 -3.47 -10.65
N ALA A 113 -9.87 -3.90 -11.90
CA ALA A 113 -10.52 -3.08 -12.93
C ALA A 113 -12.02 -2.91 -12.64
N GLY A 114 -12.48 -1.72 -12.82
CA GLY A 114 -13.88 -1.36 -12.85
C GLY A 114 -14.20 -0.58 -14.11
N PHE A 115 -15.47 -0.28 -14.31
CA PHE A 115 -15.93 0.48 -15.46
C PHE A 115 -16.71 1.72 -15.00
N SER A 116 -16.38 2.86 -15.56
CA SER A 116 -17.18 4.06 -15.52
C SER A 116 -17.67 4.43 -16.91
N ALA A 117 -18.62 5.32 -16.98
CA ALA A 117 -19.14 5.82 -18.26
C ALA A 117 -18.07 6.50 -19.15
N GLY A 118 -16.95 6.86 -18.58
CA GLY A 118 -15.82 7.50 -19.27
C GLY A 118 -14.58 6.63 -19.45
N GLY A 119 -14.65 5.35 -19.08
CA GLY A 119 -13.50 4.46 -19.21
C GLY A 119 -13.25 3.56 -18.01
N GLN A 120 -12.04 3.09 -17.91
CA GLN A 120 -11.58 2.19 -16.87
C GLN A 120 -11.39 2.95 -15.56
N VAL A 121 -11.95 2.43 -14.48
CA VAL A 121 -11.74 2.94 -13.13
C VAL A 121 -10.89 1.96 -12.33
N TYR A 122 -10.13 2.51 -11.40
CA TYR A 122 -9.32 1.74 -10.46
C TYR A 122 -10.11 1.58 -9.17
N TYR A 123 -10.19 0.35 -8.69
CA TYR A 123 -10.69 0.14 -7.35
C TYR A 123 -9.55 0.23 -6.35
N PRO A 124 -9.72 0.97 -5.27
CA PRO A 124 -8.78 0.95 -4.17
C PRO A 124 -8.50 -0.47 -3.71
N MET A 125 -7.26 -0.73 -3.35
CA MET A 125 -6.81 -2.00 -2.80
C MET A 125 -6.23 -1.75 -1.43
N PHE A 126 -6.68 -2.52 -0.44
CA PHE A 126 -6.26 -2.38 0.95
C PHE A 126 -5.77 -3.71 1.50
N ILE A 127 -4.74 -3.64 2.32
CA ILE A 127 -4.24 -4.79 3.06
C ILE A 127 -5.07 -4.90 4.34
N ASP A 128 -5.83 -5.99 4.47
CA ASP A 128 -6.58 -6.27 5.70
C ASP A 128 -5.65 -6.82 6.79
N VAL A 129 -4.90 -7.84 6.45
CA VAL A 129 -3.98 -8.51 7.37
C VAL A 129 -2.91 -9.28 6.60
N ILE A 130 -1.76 -9.45 7.24
CA ILE A 130 -0.70 -10.34 6.77
C ILE A 130 -0.48 -11.40 7.84
N ALA A 131 -0.71 -12.67 7.48
CA ALA A 131 -0.59 -13.79 8.40
C ALA A 131 -0.22 -15.08 7.67
N ASN A 132 0.58 -15.93 8.32
CA ASN A 132 0.95 -17.27 7.81
C ASN A 132 1.51 -17.27 6.38
N GLY A 133 2.31 -16.24 6.04
CA GLY A 133 2.88 -16.12 4.70
C GLY A 133 1.89 -15.68 3.62
N VAL A 134 0.72 -15.17 4.01
CA VAL A 134 -0.33 -14.70 3.11
C VAL A 134 -0.63 -13.23 3.38
N VAL A 135 -0.77 -12.46 2.32
CA VAL A 135 -1.31 -11.10 2.34
C VAL A 135 -2.78 -11.17 1.94
N TYR A 136 -3.66 -10.77 2.82
CA TYR A 136 -5.10 -10.68 2.55
C TYR A 136 -5.44 -9.27 2.13
N LEU A 137 -6.04 -9.17 0.96
CA LEU A 137 -6.37 -7.90 0.31
C LEU A 137 -7.88 -7.77 0.12
N GLU A 138 -8.34 -6.56 0.20
CA GLU A 138 -9.69 -6.18 -0.21
C GLU A 138 -9.62 -5.10 -1.29
N THR A 139 -10.44 -5.26 -2.31
CA THR A 139 -10.71 -4.19 -3.29
C THR A 139 -12.16 -3.80 -3.21
N SER A 140 -12.44 -2.52 -3.12
CA SER A 140 -13.80 -2.00 -3.25
C SER A 140 -13.80 -0.50 -3.46
N GLU A 141 -14.89 0.00 -4.01
CA GLU A 141 -15.20 1.41 -4.11
C GLU A 141 -16.60 1.66 -3.54
N HIS A 142 -16.67 2.61 -2.62
CA HIS A 142 -17.97 3.12 -2.16
C HIS A 142 -18.48 4.19 -3.13
N THR A 143 -19.67 4.00 -3.63
CA THR A 143 -20.32 4.95 -4.53
C THR A 143 -21.66 5.39 -3.97
N VAL A 144 -22.13 6.55 -4.42
CA VAL A 144 -23.49 7.03 -4.10
C VAL A 144 -24.57 6.41 -4.99
N GLN A 145 -24.16 5.58 -5.94
CA GLN A 145 -25.05 4.91 -6.89
C GLN A 145 -25.18 3.42 -6.53
N THR A 146 -26.25 2.81 -7.02
CA THR A 146 -26.43 1.35 -6.86
C THR A 146 -25.64 0.59 -7.94
N PRO A 147 -24.89 -0.44 -7.58
CA PRO A 147 -24.63 -0.90 -6.20
C PRO A 147 -23.71 0.06 -5.45
N ILE A 148 -23.94 0.23 -4.15
CA ILE A 148 -23.18 1.15 -3.29
C ILE A 148 -21.71 0.77 -3.21
N TYR A 149 -21.41 -0.53 -3.24
CA TYR A 149 -20.05 -1.05 -3.28
C TYR A 149 -19.79 -1.72 -4.63
N ARG A 150 -18.71 -1.35 -5.27
CA ARG A 150 -18.26 -1.91 -6.54
C ARG A 150 -16.89 -2.56 -6.38
N GLY A 151 -16.67 -3.63 -7.16
CA GLY A 151 -15.39 -4.33 -7.16
C GLY A 151 -15.00 -4.95 -5.82
N ALA A 152 -15.97 -5.24 -4.97
CA ALA A 152 -15.77 -5.82 -3.66
C ALA A 152 -15.28 -7.28 -3.78
N LEU A 153 -13.97 -7.46 -3.72
CA LEU A 153 -13.31 -8.75 -3.80
C LEU A 153 -12.33 -8.90 -2.64
N LYS A 154 -12.31 -10.10 -2.06
CA LYS A 154 -11.28 -10.52 -1.12
C LYS A 154 -10.28 -11.40 -1.85
N ARG A 155 -9.00 -11.18 -1.59
CA ARG A 155 -7.91 -11.91 -2.23
C ARG A 155 -6.89 -12.37 -1.22
N ALA A 156 -6.33 -13.54 -1.46
CA ALA A 156 -5.17 -14.05 -0.74
C ALA A 156 -3.99 -14.14 -1.70
N ILE A 157 -2.90 -13.53 -1.33
CA ILE A 157 -1.68 -13.41 -2.13
C ILE A 157 -0.53 -14.02 -1.34
N ASN A 158 0.30 -14.80 -1.99
CA ASN A 158 1.53 -15.31 -1.38
C ASN A 158 2.46 -14.15 -1.01
N ALA A 159 2.79 -14.02 0.26
CA ALA A 159 3.63 -12.93 0.75
C ALA A 159 5.08 -12.98 0.22
N THR A 160 5.52 -14.11 -0.31
CA THR A 160 6.90 -14.27 -0.81
C THR A 160 7.06 -13.72 -2.22
N ASP A 161 6.13 -14.03 -3.11
CA ASP A 161 6.29 -13.81 -4.55
C ASP A 161 5.12 -13.04 -5.21
N GLY A 162 4.07 -12.70 -4.44
CA GLY A 162 2.94 -11.94 -4.95
C GLY A 162 1.97 -12.74 -5.81
N THR A 163 2.09 -14.07 -5.87
CA THR A 163 1.15 -14.91 -6.64
C THR A 163 -0.21 -15.00 -5.95
N GLU A 164 -1.28 -14.93 -6.73
CA GLU A 164 -2.63 -15.07 -6.21
C GLU A 164 -2.89 -16.53 -5.80
N ILE A 165 -3.41 -16.70 -4.59
CA ILE A 165 -3.82 -18.01 -4.07
C ILE A 165 -5.29 -18.23 -4.34
N TRP A 166 -6.12 -17.23 -4.04
CA TRP A 166 -7.55 -17.24 -4.35
C TRP A 166 -8.14 -15.83 -4.37
N THR A 167 -9.28 -15.72 -5.05
CA THR A 167 -10.14 -14.53 -5.05
C THR A 167 -11.58 -14.94 -4.79
N LEU A 168 -12.26 -14.21 -3.93
CA LEU A 168 -13.65 -14.39 -3.58
C LEU A 168 -14.43 -13.10 -3.79
N SER A 169 -15.65 -13.22 -4.30
CA SER A 169 -16.60 -12.09 -4.30
C SER A 169 -17.01 -11.76 -2.87
N SER A 170 -17.07 -10.48 -2.57
CA SER A 170 -17.47 -9.98 -1.26
C SER A 170 -18.58 -8.94 -1.44
N TYR A 171 -19.51 -8.91 -0.49
CA TYR A 171 -20.55 -7.89 -0.42
C TYR A 171 -20.27 -6.85 0.67
N SER A 172 -19.28 -7.09 1.48
CA SER A 172 -18.90 -6.14 2.52
C SER A 172 -17.51 -5.58 2.21
N SER A 173 -17.41 -4.29 2.20
CA SER A 173 -16.13 -3.66 2.46
C SER A 173 -15.76 -4.04 3.89
N GLY A 174 -14.93 -5.06 4.04
CA GLY A 174 -14.45 -5.43 5.36
C GLY A 174 -13.79 -4.23 6.00
N GLY A 175 -14.29 -3.82 7.09
CA GLY A 175 -13.66 -3.10 8.15
C GLY A 175 -12.83 -1.84 7.91
N GLY A 176 -12.46 -1.53 6.76
CA GLY A 176 -11.85 -0.24 6.48
C GLY A 176 -12.95 0.81 6.38
N GLY A 177 -13.57 1.16 7.49
CA GLY A 177 -14.65 2.13 7.53
C GLY A 177 -14.37 3.36 6.67
N PHE A 178 -14.86 3.33 5.46
CA PHE A 178 -14.89 4.47 4.58
C PHE A 178 -16.11 5.31 4.92
N PHE A 179 -15.97 6.14 5.93
CA PHE A 179 -16.92 7.18 6.26
C PHE A 179 -16.24 8.53 6.41
#